data_a7b3046f427f3ba568cb18b5345906fe
#
_entry.id   a7b3046f427f3ba568cb18b5345906fe
#
_cell.length_a   1.000
_cell.length_b   1.000
_cell.length_c   1.000
_cell.angle_alpha   90.00
_cell.angle_beta   90.00
_cell.angle_gamma   90.00
#
_symmetry.space_group_name_H-M   'P 1'
#
loop_
_entity.id
_entity.type
_entity.pdbx_description
1 polymer ?
#
loop_
_entity_poly.entity_id
_entity_poly.type
_entity_poly.pdbx_seq_one_letter_code
_entity_poly.pdbx_strand_id
1 'polypeptide(L)'
;MEALTDSPNPTDYLKKMRKRDKALALYVGTKCPLVEMLTESGKRRKTLAANVQNLFRIIQSIPSPKAEPFKQWLAQVGYERVLEIEKPELAQERMKDLYEKKGYLKDWIDKRLRGIAIRQNLTDEWKKRGITEERDFAILTAEISKATFGMTPSEYKEFCCL
;
A
#
# COMPACT_ATOMS: atom_id res chain seq x y z
N MET A 1 8.47 7.26 -16.33
CA MET A 1 8.13 7.96 -17.58
C MET A 1 8.78 7.29 -18.77
N GLU A 2 10.09 7.07 -18.75
CA GLU A 2 10.81 6.40 -19.83
C GLU A 2 10.20 5.05 -20.21
N ALA A 3 9.90 4.20 -19.24
CA ALA A 3 9.29 2.89 -19.46
C ALA A 3 7.87 2.93 -20.07
N LEU A 4 7.14 4.05 -19.95
CA LEU A 4 5.76 4.20 -20.42
C LEU A 4 5.64 5.15 -21.62
N THR A 5 6.76 5.69 -22.11
CA THR A 5 6.81 6.60 -23.24
C THR A 5 8.07 6.33 -24.05
N ASP A 6 8.04 6.62 -25.33
CA ASP A 6 9.25 6.54 -26.19
C ASP A 6 10.08 7.82 -26.13
N SER A 7 9.86 8.66 -25.14
CA SER A 7 10.55 9.95 -25.04
C SER A 7 11.94 9.78 -24.43
N PRO A 8 12.99 10.23 -25.11
CA PRO A 8 14.35 10.18 -24.56
C PRO A 8 14.54 11.16 -23.40
N ASN A 9 13.62 12.11 -23.21
CA ASN A 9 13.67 13.10 -22.13
C ASN A 9 12.36 13.09 -21.32
N PRO A 10 12.30 12.31 -20.22
CA PRO A 10 11.10 12.22 -19.36
C PRO A 10 10.68 13.55 -18.75
N THR A 11 11.63 14.43 -18.43
CA THR A 11 11.36 15.74 -17.81
C THR A 11 10.66 16.67 -18.79
N ASP A 12 11.13 16.72 -20.04
CA ASP A 12 10.51 17.53 -21.08
C ASP A 12 9.14 17.00 -21.49
N TYR A 13 8.98 15.70 -21.52
CA TYR A 13 7.69 15.04 -21.74
C TYR A 13 6.65 15.49 -20.70
N LEU A 14 6.99 15.43 -19.41
CA LEU A 14 6.11 15.87 -18.34
C LEU A 14 5.78 17.38 -18.45
N LYS A 15 6.75 18.21 -18.83
CA LYS A 15 6.49 19.65 -19.09
C LYS A 15 5.48 19.86 -20.21
N LYS A 16 5.59 19.11 -21.30
CA LYS A 16 4.64 19.16 -22.42
C LYS A 16 3.24 18.70 -22.01
N MET A 17 3.14 17.63 -21.21
CA MET A 17 1.87 17.17 -20.65
C MET A 17 1.20 18.26 -19.80
N ARG A 18 1.94 18.87 -18.88
CA ARG A 18 1.44 19.96 -18.03
C ARG A 18 0.98 21.20 -18.82
N LYS A 19 1.60 21.49 -19.96
CA LYS A 19 1.13 22.57 -20.84
C LYS A 19 -0.20 22.26 -21.52
N ARG A 20 -0.47 20.99 -21.84
CA ARG A 20 -1.71 20.55 -22.50
C ARG A 20 -2.86 20.39 -21.51
N ASP A 21 -2.57 19.88 -20.33
CA ASP A 21 -3.54 19.59 -19.28
C ASP A 21 -3.30 20.50 -18.06
N LYS A 22 -4.12 21.54 -17.95
CA LYS A 22 -4.05 22.51 -16.83
C LYS A 22 -4.38 21.86 -15.48
N ALA A 23 -5.28 20.86 -15.46
CA ALA A 23 -5.62 20.15 -14.24
C ALA A 23 -4.44 19.31 -13.75
N LEU A 24 -3.74 18.63 -14.67
CA LEU A 24 -2.49 17.93 -14.36
C LEU A 24 -1.40 18.89 -13.87
N ALA A 25 -1.29 20.08 -14.49
CA ALA A 25 -0.29 21.08 -14.09
C ALA A 25 -0.50 21.54 -12.64
N LEU A 26 -1.76 21.84 -12.28
CA LEU A 26 -2.14 22.22 -10.92
C LEU A 26 -1.88 21.06 -9.94
N TYR A 27 -2.29 19.85 -10.30
CA TYR A 27 -2.10 18.65 -9.46
C TYR A 27 -0.62 18.40 -9.18
N VAL A 28 0.22 18.37 -10.20
CA VAL A 28 1.67 18.14 -10.05
C VAL A 28 2.32 19.26 -9.24
N GLY A 29 1.93 20.53 -9.47
CA GLY A 29 2.45 21.67 -8.72
C GLY A 29 2.10 21.64 -7.23
N THR A 30 0.94 21.07 -6.87
CA THR A 30 0.45 21.04 -5.49
C THR A 30 0.89 19.78 -4.75
N LYS A 31 0.90 18.60 -5.41
CA LYS A 31 1.06 17.29 -4.78
C LYS A 31 2.44 16.65 -4.97
N CYS A 32 3.28 17.21 -5.86
CA CYS A 32 4.58 16.66 -6.17
C CYS A 32 5.67 17.67 -5.81
N PRO A 33 6.29 17.59 -4.62
CA PRO A 33 7.33 18.50 -4.19
C PRO A 33 8.63 18.31 -4.98
N LEU A 34 9.44 19.37 -5.03
CA LEU A 34 10.83 19.29 -5.48
C LEU A 34 11.71 18.87 -4.31
N VAL A 35 12.41 17.74 -4.47
CA VAL A 35 13.32 17.18 -3.47
C VAL A 35 14.74 17.24 -4.01
N GLU A 36 15.70 17.59 -3.15
CA GLU A 36 17.11 17.52 -3.51
C GLU A 36 17.58 16.06 -3.48
N MET A 37 18.13 15.61 -4.60
CA MET A 37 18.71 14.28 -4.75
C MET A 37 20.16 14.37 -5.23
N LEU A 38 21.00 13.46 -4.76
CA LEU A 38 22.34 13.30 -5.29
C LEU A 38 22.28 12.54 -6.62
N THR A 39 22.95 13.06 -7.63
CA THR A 39 23.15 12.34 -8.89
C THR A 39 24.29 11.35 -8.73
N GLU A 40 24.42 10.39 -9.65
CA GLU A 40 25.55 9.43 -9.69
C GLU A 40 26.90 10.13 -9.70
N SER A 41 26.98 11.36 -10.24
CA SER A 41 28.19 12.22 -10.25
C SER A 41 28.38 13.01 -8.94
N GLY A 42 27.59 12.75 -7.86
CA GLY A 42 27.70 13.44 -6.57
C GLY A 42 27.15 14.86 -6.53
N LYS A 43 26.56 15.37 -7.61
CA LYS A 43 25.97 16.72 -7.67
C LYS A 43 24.54 16.70 -7.10
N ARG A 44 24.20 17.73 -6.32
CA ARG A 44 22.84 17.95 -5.84
C ARG A 44 21.95 18.47 -6.97
N ARG A 45 20.81 17.85 -7.19
CA ARG A 45 19.80 18.25 -8.17
C ARG A 45 18.41 18.23 -7.56
N LYS A 46 17.64 19.30 -7.78
CA LYS A 46 16.22 19.32 -7.42
C LYS A 46 15.43 18.50 -8.44
N THR A 47 14.80 17.44 -7.96
CA THR A 47 14.00 16.50 -8.76
C THR A 47 12.58 16.46 -8.24
N LEU A 48 11.60 16.39 -9.15
CA LEU A 48 10.20 16.24 -8.78
C LEU A 48 9.99 14.86 -8.17
N ALA A 49 9.45 14.81 -6.95
CA ALA A 49 9.09 13.58 -6.25
C ALA A 49 7.58 13.38 -6.26
N ALA A 50 7.15 12.11 -6.35
CA ALA A 50 5.76 11.72 -6.28
C ALA A 50 5.61 10.47 -5.43
N ASN A 51 4.58 10.41 -4.59
CA ASN A 51 4.19 9.15 -3.97
C ASN A 51 3.45 8.27 -5.00
N VAL A 52 3.15 7.01 -4.64
CA VAL A 52 2.53 6.03 -5.54
C VAL A 52 1.18 6.53 -6.07
N GLN A 53 0.35 7.13 -5.24
CA GLN A 53 -0.95 7.68 -5.65
C GLN A 53 -0.79 8.80 -6.70
N ASN A 54 0.15 9.72 -6.47
CA ASN A 54 0.42 10.80 -7.39
C ASN A 54 1.01 10.30 -8.71
N LEU A 55 1.85 9.25 -8.63
CA LEU A 55 2.38 8.58 -9.81
C LEU A 55 1.25 7.98 -10.66
N PHE A 56 0.30 7.28 -10.06
CA PHE A 56 -0.86 6.71 -10.76
C PHE A 56 -1.68 7.79 -11.47
N ARG A 57 -1.91 8.93 -10.81
CA ARG A 57 -2.62 10.06 -11.43
C ARG A 57 -1.86 10.63 -12.64
N ILE A 58 -0.54 10.72 -12.56
CA ILE A 58 0.30 11.17 -13.68
C ILE A 58 0.23 10.18 -14.84
N ILE A 59 0.31 8.87 -14.56
CA ILE A 59 0.27 7.81 -15.58
C ILE A 59 -1.05 7.83 -16.36
N GLN A 60 -2.17 8.05 -15.69
CA GLN A 60 -3.49 8.18 -16.35
C GLN A 60 -3.52 9.30 -17.40
N SER A 61 -2.73 10.36 -17.24
CA SER A 61 -2.65 11.48 -18.17
C SER A 61 -1.65 11.27 -19.32
N ILE A 62 -0.90 10.15 -19.33
CA ILE A 62 0.08 9.85 -20.39
C ILE A 62 -0.65 9.42 -21.68
N PRO A 63 -0.60 10.19 -22.78
CA PRO A 63 -1.25 9.82 -24.04
C PRO A 63 -0.35 8.89 -24.89
N SER A 64 0.16 7.83 -24.29
CA SER A 64 1.02 6.85 -24.97
C SER A 64 0.36 5.47 -24.99
N PRO A 65 0.38 4.76 -26.13
CA PRO A 65 -0.08 3.36 -26.19
C PRO A 65 0.61 2.44 -25.19
N LYS A 66 1.87 2.71 -24.86
CA LYS A 66 2.62 1.95 -23.84
C LYS A 66 2.07 2.10 -22.43
N ALA A 67 1.35 3.18 -22.14
CA ALA A 67 0.70 3.40 -20.85
C ALA A 67 -0.69 2.73 -20.79
N GLU A 68 -1.25 2.31 -21.91
CA GLU A 68 -2.61 1.78 -21.99
C GLU A 68 -2.83 0.51 -21.17
N PRO A 69 -1.96 -0.50 -21.20
CA PRO A 69 -2.13 -1.69 -20.38
C PRO A 69 -2.18 -1.38 -18.87
N PHE A 70 -1.40 -0.38 -18.44
CA PHE A 70 -1.42 0.06 -17.04
C PHE A 70 -2.71 0.79 -16.68
N LYS A 71 -3.26 1.62 -17.59
CA LYS A 71 -4.55 2.29 -17.38
C LYS A 71 -5.70 1.28 -17.30
N GLN A 72 -5.69 0.26 -18.15
CA GLN A 72 -6.66 -0.83 -18.10
C GLN A 72 -6.57 -1.61 -16.80
N TRP A 73 -5.35 -1.91 -16.34
CA TRP A 73 -5.15 -2.53 -15.03
C TRP A 73 -5.70 -1.66 -13.88
N LEU A 74 -5.47 -0.35 -13.89
CA LEU A 74 -6.04 0.57 -12.89
C LEU A 74 -7.58 0.59 -12.94
N ALA A 75 -8.17 0.58 -14.13
CA ALA A 75 -9.61 0.51 -14.30
C ALA A 75 -10.18 -0.80 -13.75
N GLN A 76 -9.51 -1.93 -14.02
CA GLN A 76 -9.88 -3.23 -13.49
C GLN A 76 -9.83 -3.26 -11.95
N VAL A 77 -8.73 -2.79 -11.36
CA VAL A 77 -8.59 -2.70 -9.89
C VAL A 77 -9.67 -1.80 -9.28
N GLY A 78 -9.99 -0.68 -9.94
CA GLY A 78 -11.08 0.20 -9.49
C GLY A 78 -12.43 -0.48 -9.54
N TYR A 79 -12.73 -1.20 -10.60
CA TYR A 79 -13.97 -1.97 -10.75
C TYR A 79 -14.10 -3.07 -9.68
N GLU A 80 -13.01 -3.82 -9.44
CA GLU A 80 -12.99 -4.84 -8.38
C GLU A 80 -13.29 -4.24 -7.00
N ARG A 81 -12.77 -3.03 -6.70
CA ARG A 81 -13.09 -2.34 -5.44
C ARG A 81 -14.57 -1.95 -5.34
N VAL A 82 -15.20 -1.53 -6.44
CA VAL A 82 -16.64 -1.24 -6.46
C VAL A 82 -17.45 -2.50 -6.22
N LEU A 83 -17.08 -3.61 -6.84
CA LEU A 83 -17.75 -4.90 -6.61
C LEU A 83 -17.61 -5.39 -5.15
N GLU A 84 -16.48 -5.16 -4.50
CA GLU A 84 -16.27 -5.50 -3.09
C GLU A 84 -17.16 -4.67 -2.13
N ILE A 85 -17.61 -3.48 -2.54
CA ILE A 85 -18.60 -2.71 -1.76
C ILE A 85 -19.96 -3.40 -1.80
N GLU A 86 -20.33 -3.96 -2.95
CA GLU A 86 -21.60 -4.68 -3.12
C GLU A 86 -21.54 -6.10 -2.52
N LYS A 87 -20.39 -6.75 -2.61
CA LYS A 87 -20.13 -8.13 -2.17
C LYS A 87 -18.84 -8.21 -1.37
N PRO A 88 -18.85 -7.92 -0.07
CA PRO A 88 -17.66 -7.90 0.79
C PRO A 88 -16.87 -9.21 0.82
N GLU A 89 -17.53 -10.35 0.53
CA GLU A 89 -16.90 -11.67 0.47
C GLU A 89 -15.77 -11.74 -0.55
N LEU A 90 -15.89 -10.99 -1.67
CA LEU A 90 -14.84 -10.90 -2.70
C LEU A 90 -13.51 -10.37 -2.16
N ALA A 91 -13.56 -9.50 -1.15
CA ALA A 91 -12.33 -9.03 -0.49
C ALA A 91 -11.63 -10.14 0.29
N GLN A 92 -12.38 -11.06 0.89
CA GLN A 92 -11.82 -12.22 1.59
C GLN A 92 -11.21 -13.22 0.60
N GLU A 93 -11.90 -13.49 -0.51
CA GLU A 93 -11.39 -14.37 -1.57
C GLU A 93 -10.08 -13.81 -2.13
N ARG A 94 -10.03 -12.53 -2.47
CA ARG A 94 -8.81 -11.87 -2.92
C ARG A 94 -7.68 -11.96 -1.90
N MET A 95 -7.98 -11.87 -0.61
CA MET A 95 -6.95 -12.02 0.43
C MET A 95 -6.39 -13.43 0.45
N LYS A 96 -7.23 -14.47 0.31
CA LYS A 96 -6.80 -15.86 0.17
C LYS A 96 -5.90 -16.05 -1.04
N ASP A 97 -6.32 -15.58 -2.21
CA ASP A 97 -5.55 -15.65 -3.45
C ASP A 97 -4.18 -15.01 -3.34
N LEU A 98 -4.08 -13.86 -2.64
CA LEU A 98 -2.81 -13.18 -2.41
C LEU A 98 -1.85 -14.01 -1.55
N TYR A 99 -2.35 -14.71 -0.53
CA TYR A 99 -1.54 -15.62 0.28
C TYR A 99 -1.13 -16.86 -0.52
N GLU A 100 -2.03 -17.44 -1.32
CA GLU A 100 -1.72 -18.58 -2.20
C GLU A 100 -0.62 -18.21 -3.22
N LYS A 101 -0.72 -17.04 -3.87
CA LYS A 101 0.29 -16.53 -4.79
C LYS A 101 1.66 -16.30 -4.12
N LYS A 102 1.68 -16.05 -2.81
CA LYS A 102 2.91 -15.96 -2.01
C LYS A 102 3.45 -17.33 -1.58
N GLY A 103 2.79 -18.42 -1.94
CA GLY A 103 3.23 -19.78 -1.65
C GLY A 103 2.83 -20.32 -0.27
N TYR A 104 1.92 -19.66 0.45
CA TYR A 104 1.44 -20.18 1.73
C TYR A 104 0.47 -21.36 1.53
N LEU A 105 0.54 -22.36 2.41
CA LEU A 105 -0.35 -23.52 2.39
C LEU A 105 -1.78 -23.12 2.82
N LYS A 106 -2.79 -23.78 2.24
CA LYS A 106 -4.21 -23.51 2.52
C LYS A 106 -4.54 -23.58 4.01
N ASP A 107 -4.08 -24.61 4.71
CA ASP A 107 -4.28 -24.75 6.16
C ASP A 107 -3.71 -23.57 6.96
N TRP A 108 -2.55 -23.05 6.53
CA TRP A 108 -1.95 -21.88 7.17
C TRP A 108 -2.80 -20.64 6.91
N ILE A 109 -3.30 -20.46 5.67
CA ILE A 109 -4.15 -19.34 5.28
C ILE A 109 -5.42 -19.31 6.12
N ASP A 110 -6.12 -20.44 6.27
CA ASP A 110 -7.34 -20.54 7.05
C ASP A 110 -7.10 -20.26 8.55
N LYS A 111 -6.00 -20.76 9.11
CA LYS A 111 -5.59 -20.44 10.49
C LYS A 111 -5.27 -18.95 10.64
N ARG A 112 -4.59 -18.35 9.67
CA ARG A 112 -4.26 -16.92 9.67
C ARG A 112 -5.50 -16.04 9.64
N LEU A 113 -6.46 -16.35 8.76
CA LEU A 113 -7.72 -15.60 8.63
C LEU A 113 -8.57 -15.70 9.90
N ARG A 114 -8.69 -16.88 10.50
CA ARG A 114 -9.36 -17.06 11.82
C ARG A 114 -8.66 -16.23 12.90
N GLY A 115 -7.34 -16.26 12.95
CA GLY A 115 -6.56 -15.49 13.92
C GLY A 115 -6.78 -13.98 13.79
N ILE A 116 -6.90 -13.46 12.55
CA ILE A 116 -7.21 -12.06 12.30
C ILE A 116 -8.61 -11.72 12.83
N ALA A 117 -9.63 -12.54 12.53
CA ALA A 117 -11.01 -12.32 12.98
C ALA A 117 -11.11 -12.35 14.52
N ILE A 118 -10.49 -13.34 15.17
CA ILE A 118 -10.47 -13.42 16.64
C ILE A 118 -9.80 -12.19 17.25
N ARG A 119 -8.67 -11.76 16.69
CA ARG A 119 -7.95 -10.58 17.18
C ARG A 119 -8.77 -9.29 17.00
N GLN A 120 -9.47 -9.14 15.88
CA GLN A 120 -10.38 -8.02 15.66
C GLN A 120 -11.50 -7.99 16.70
N ASN A 121 -12.20 -9.12 16.91
CA ASN A 121 -13.26 -9.22 17.90
C ASN A 121 -12.77 -8.86 19.30
N LEU A 122 -11.59 -9.34 19.69
CA LEU A 122 -10.98 -9.02 20.97
C LEU A 122 -10.65 -7.52 21.09
N THR A 123 -10.07 -6.94 20.05
CA THR A 123 -9.75 -5.51 20.02
C THR A 123 -11.00 -4.64 20.10
N ASP A 124 -12.07 -5.03 19.41
CA ASP A 124 -13.34 -4.31 19.41
C ASP A 124 -14.03 -4.39 20.77
N GLU A 125 -13.93 -5.54 21.45
CA GLU A 125 -14.44 -5.70 22.81
C GLU A 125 -13.66 -4.81 23.81
N TRP A 126 -12.35 -4.72 23.67
CA TRP A 126 -11.54 -3.80 24.48
C TRP A 126 -11.92 -2.35 24.28
N LYS A 127 -12.14 -1.93 23.02
CA LYS A 127 -12.61 -0.57 22.70
C LYS A 127 -13.97 -0.27 23.34
N LYS A 128 -14.92 -1.21 23.29
CA LYS A 128 -16.23 -1.06 23.95
C LYS A 128 -16.10 -0.86 25.46
N ARG A 129 -15.06 -1.42 26.07
CA ARG A 129 -14.73 -1.28 27.51
C ARG A 129 -13.89 -0.04 27.83
N GLY A 130 -13.68 0.85 26.87
CA GLY A 130 -13.01 2.12 27.06
C GLY A 130 -11.50 2.12 26.84
N ILE A 131 -10.94 1.04 26.28
CA ILE A 131 -9.52 1.01 25.90
C ILE A 131 -9.37 1.75 24.57
N THR A 132 -8.64 2.88 24.59
CA THR A 132 -8.47 3.76 23.42
C THR A 132 -7.02 3.98 23.03
N GLU A 133 -6.08 3.83 23.97
CA GLU A 133 -4.67 4.08 23.74
C GLU A 133 -3.94 2.85 23.18
N GLU A 134 -3.08 3.08 22.19
CA GLU A 134 -2.28 2.01 21.55
C GLU A 134 -1.43 1.23 22.57
N ARG A 135 -0.92 1.92 23.58
CA ARG A 135 -0.13 1.33 24.65
C ARG A 135 -0.92 0.29 25.46
N ASP A 136 -2.19 0.55 25.74
CA ASP A 136 -3.03 -0.36 26.54
C ASP A 136 -3.33 -1.64 25.77
N PHE A 137 -3.56 -1.55 24.45
CA PHE A 137 -3.70 -2.73 23.58
C PHE A 137 -2.42 -3.59 23.58
N ALA A 138 -1.25 -2.96 23.60
CA ALA A 138 0.02 -3.67 23.67
C ALA A 138 0.20 -4.40 24.99
N ILE A 139 -0.13 -3.75 26.13
CA ILE A 139 -0.08 -4.35 27.46
C ILE A 139 -1.01 -5.55 27.55
N LEU A 140 -2.28 -5.39 27.17
CA LEU A 140 -3.27 -6.48 27.22
C LEU A 140 -2.85 -7.66 26.33
N THR A 141 -2.29 -7.38 25.15
CA THR A 141 -1.75 -8.42 24.25
C THR A 141 -0.59 -9.15 24.91
N ALA A 142 0.31 -8.45 25.61
CA ALA A 142 1.45 -9.04 26.29
C ALA A 142 1.01 -9.92 27.47
N GLU A 143 0.03 -9.47 28.26
CA GLU A 143 -0.54 -10.23 29.38
C GLU A 143 -1.21 -11.53 28.91
N ILE A 144 -2.00 -11.48 27.84
CA ILE A 144 -2.62 -12.70 27.27
C ILE A 144 -1.54 -13.66 26.77
N SER A 145 -0.52 -13.16 26.08
CA SER A 145 0.59 -13.99 25.60
C SER A 145 1.32 -14.66 26.75
N LYS A 146 1.64 -13.90 27.79
CA LYS A 146 2.30 -14.40 28.99
C LYS A 146 1.46 -15.46 29.73
N ALA A 147 0.16 -15.21 29.87
CA ALA A 147 -0.76 -16.16 30.52
C ALA A 147 -0.93 -17.46 29.70
N THR A 148 -0.86 -17.39 28.38
CA THR A 148 -1.11 -18.53 27.48
C THR A 148 0.16 -19.33 27.20
N PHE A 149 1.28 -18.64 26.96
CA PHE A 149 2.53 -19.24 26.47
C PHE A 149 3.70 -19.11 27.46
N GLY A 150 3.49 -18.50 28.62
CA GLY A 150 4.54 -18.25 29.61
C GLY A 150 5.51 -17.12 29.26
N MET A 151 5.34 -16.47 28.11
CA MET A 151 6.23 -15.40 27.63
C MET A 151 5.49 -14.30 26.85
N THR A 152 6.03 -13.10 26.88
CA THR A 152 5.52 -11.97 26.10
C THR A 152 5.90 -12.09 24.62
N PRO A 153 5.24 -11.36 23.70
CA PRO A 153 5.63 -11.34 22.29
C PRO A 153 7.06 -10.86 22.04
N SER A 154 7.61 -10.00 22.91
CA SER A 154 9.00 -9.53 22.81
C SER A 154 9.99 -10.64 23.18
N GLU A 155 9.76 -11.30 24.31
CA GLU A 155 10.57 -12.44 24.74
C GLU A 155 10.53 -13.60 23.73
N TYR A 156 9.35 -13.85 23.11
CA TYR A 156 9.24 -14.85 22.05
C TYR A 156 10.06 -14.51 20.81
N LYS A 157 10.11 -13.24 20.40
CA LYS A 157 10.93 -12.81 19.27
C LYS A 157 12.43 -13.00 19.55
N GLU A 158 12.86 -12.65 20.75
CA GLU A 158 14.26 -12.86 21.17
C GLU A 158 14.62 -14.34 21.18
N PHE A 159 13.72 -15.18 21.67
CA PHE A 159 13.91 -16.64 21.68
C PHE A 159 13.98 -17.25 20.27
N CYS A 160 13.20 -16.74 19.30
CA CYS A 160 13.19 -17.26 17.93
C CYS A 160 14.31 -16.69 17.03
N CYS A 161 15.00 -15.63 17.46
CA CYS A 161 16.13 -15.04 16.73
C CYS A 161 17.49 -15.59 17.16
N LEU A 162 17.52 -16.57 18.07
CA LEU A 162 18.67 -17.39 18.43
C LEU A 162 18.69 -18.65 17.56
#